data_881e85ae8a93142c573a359872bc5c1d
#
_entry.id   881e85ae8a93142c573a359872bc5c1d
#
_cell.length_a   1.000
_cell.length_b   1.000
_cell.length_c   1.000
_cell.angle_alpha   90.00
_cell.angle_beta   90.00
_cell.angle_gamma   90.00
#
_symmetry.space_group_name_H-M   'P 1'
#
loop_
_entity.id
_entity.type
_entity.pdbx_description
1 polymer ?
#
loop_
_entity_poly.entity_id
_entity_poly.type
_entity_poly.pdbx_seq_one_letter_code
_entity_poly.pdbx_strand_id
1 'polypeptide(L)'
;MGTVMTVLGPVPASELGAVTMHEHLHLDQYAEAEGTTPPERVALLRDCAIPALRRLHDHGCHTLVDATPMPMRAEPWVYAMLAREANLHIVLATGFYREAWERESWEYAGCPTYPHRWMDPRVAAWDVEALADLLVQECEQGIRGSDVRAGIIKLASTRTAFTPLEEKAFRAGALAQRRTGLCITTHVEPGLEPLASPVAQLDLLEAAGADPSRVILGHVQPHLVRLPGEVRQCLDRGASLCITNLQAEGNDSYWRAVVDAIRRLFDAGFGDRLTLGLDWAFDNVTGPFVSCSWMPLPPYVYLFTHVLPRWKEFGLTDEEVTQILVRNPARLLPRV
;
A
#
# COMPACT_ATOMS: atom_id res chain seq x y z
N MET A 1 -14.22 -5.61 19.31
CA MET A 1 -13.54 -5.06 18.11
C MET A 1 -12.07 -5.40 18.21
N GLY A 2 -11.41 -5.76 17.10
CA GLY A 2 -9.99 -6.10 17.11
C GLY A 2 -9.07 -4.89 17.31
N THR A 3 -7.79 -5.16 17.51
CA THR A 3 -6.73 -4.14 17.58
C THR A 3 -5.89 -4.15 16.31
N VAL A 4 -5.37 -2.99 15.96
CA VAL A 4 -4.47 -2.76 14.82
C VAL A 4 -3.10 -2.37 15.36
N MET A 5 -2.05 -3.01 14.86
CA MET A 5 -0.68 -2.66 15.22
C MET A 5 -0.25 -1.41 14.46
N THR A 6 0.13 -0.37 15.21
CA THR A 6 0.74 0.84 14.69
C THR A 6 2.21 0.92 15.13
N VAL A 7 2.95 1.85 14.56
CA VAL A 7 4.36 2.09 14.95
C VAL A 7 4.51 2.57 16.39
N LEU A 8 3.44 3.01 17.05
CA LEU A 8 3.41 3.41 18.47
C LEU A 8 2.78 2.34 19.37
N GLY A 9 2.45 1.17 18.84
CA GLY A 9 1.78 0.10 19.56
C GLY A 9 0.35 -0.17 19.06
N PRO A 10 -0.36 -1.12 19.70
CA PRO A 10 -1.70 -1.50 19.27
C PRO A 10 -2.74 -0.43 19.63
N VAL A 11 -3.67 -0.18 18.70
CA VAL A 11 -4.81 0.72 18.91
C VAL A 11 -6.12 -0.02 18.59
N PRO A 12 -7.24 0.30 19.26
CA PRO A 12 -8.55 -0.24 18.88
C PRO A 12 -8.92 0.14 17.44
N ALA A 13 -9.48 -0.78 16.67
CA ALA A 13 -9.91 -0.50 15.30
C ALA A 13 -10.96 0.64 15.21
N SER A 14 -11.70 0.90 16.28
CA SER A 14 -12.64 2.01 16.37
C SER A 14 -12.00 3.39 16.46
N GLU A 15 -10.70 3.45 16.74
CA GLU A 15 -9.94 4.71 16.88
C GLU A 15 -9.17 5.10 15.61
N LEU A 16 -9.19 4.26 14.57
CA LEU A 16 -8.46 4.51 13.33
C LEU A 16 -8.96 5.76 12.58
N GLY A 17 -10.23 6.16 12.73
CA GLY A 17 -10.83 7.22 11.93
C GLY A 17 -10.85 6.87 10.44
N ALA A 18 -10.77 7.89 9.57
CA ALA A 18 -10.53 7.66 8.16
C ALA A 18 -9.09 7.20 7.93
N VAL A 19 -8.91 6.25 7.01
CA VAL A 19 -7.63 5.60 6.73
C VAL A 19 -7.29 5.74 5.25
N THR A 20 -6.09 6.23 4.95
CA THR A 20 -5.49 6.05 3.63
C THR A 20 -4.67 4.77 3.64
N MET A 21 -5.03 3.83 2.75
CA MET A 21 -4.59 2.42 2.83
C MET A 21 -3.32 2.12 2.04
N HIS A 22 -2.74 3.10 1.36
CA HIS A 22 -1.56 2.89 0.54
C HIS A 22 -0.80 4.20 0.30
N GLU A 23 0.19 4.45 1.14
CA GLU A 23 1.10 5.59 1.04
C GLU A 23 2.54 5.14 1.31
N HIS A 24 3.51 6.03 1.08
CA HIS A 24 4.92 5.83 1.35
C HIS A 24 5.49 7.06 2.04
N LEU A 25 5.85 6.94 3.32
CA LEU A 25 6.43 8.04 4.10
C LEU A 25 7.93 8.20 3.87
N HIS A 26 8.59 7.13 3.47
CA HIS A 26 9.98 7.12 3.07
C HIS A 26 10.17 6.03 2.02
N LEU A 27 10.71 6.40 0.88
CA LEU A 27 11.01 5.47 -0.18
C LEU A 27 12.48 5.65 -0.57
N ASP A 28 13.33 4.73 -0.11
CA ASP A 28 14.73 4.68 -0.54
C ASP A 28 14.91 3.63 -1.64
N GLN A 29 14.80 4.08 -2.87
CA GLN A 29 14.88 3.21 -4.03
C GLN A 29 16.30 2.74 -4.35
N TYR A 30 17.33 3.31 -3.68
CA TYR A 30 18.73 2.96 -3.85
C TYR A 30 19.27 2.08 -2.71
N ALA A 31 18.45 1.76 -1.72
CA ALA A 31 18.89 0.90 -0.64
C ALA A 31 19.23 -0.50 -1.19
N GLU A 32 20.50 -0.87 -1.10
CA GLU A 32 20.93 -2.26 -1.38
C GLU A 32 20.49 -3.23 -0.27
N ALA A 33 20.33 -2.69 0.91
CA ALA A 33 19.77 -3.32 2.10
C ALA A 33 19.16 -2.23 2.98
N GLU A 34 18.33 -2.57 3.95
CA GLU A 34 17.85 -1.63 4.95
C GLU A 34 19.03 -0.95 5.65
N GLY A 35 19.24 0.30 5.30
CA GLY A 35 20.33 1.13 5.79
C GLY A 35 19.92 2.04 6.92
N THR A 36 20.84 2.88 7.36
CA THR A 36 20.55 3.98 8.28
C THR A 36 19.96 5.16 7.52
N THR A 37 18.94 5.79 8.07
CA THR A 37 18.37 7.02 7.51
C THR A 37 19.31 8.18 7.80
N PRO A 38 19.90 8.85 6.80
CA PRO A 38 20.85 9.94 7.04
C PRO A 38 20.20 11.10 7.80
N PRO A 39 20.95 11.83 8.65
CA PRO A 39 20.43 12.96 9.44
C PRO A 39 19.75 14.05 8.59
N GLU A 40 20.31 14.35 7.41
CA GLU A 40 19.73 15.30 6.46
C GLU A 40 18.37 14.83 5.92
N ARG A 41 18.20 13.52 5.73
CA ARG A 41 16.91 12.95 5.32
C ARG A 41 15.89 13.03 6.46
N VAL A 42 16.31 12.78 7.69
CA VAL A 42 15.44 12.93 8.88
C VAL A 42 14.99 14.40 9.04
N ALA A 43 15.89 15.36 8.85
CA ALA A 43 15.55 16.78 8.87
C ALA A 43 14.52 17.12 7.80
N LEU A 44 14.74 16.65 6.57
CA LEU A 44 13.83 16.87 5.45
C LEU A 44 12.45 16.25 5.67
N LEU A 45 12.38 15.03 6.22
CA LEU A 45 11.12 14.39 6.62
C LEU A 45 10.40 15.20 7.69
N ARG A 46 11.12 15.73 8.69
CA ARG A 46 10.55 16.57 9.72
C ARG A 46 10.02 17.88 9.15
N ASP A 47 10.77 18.53 8.29
CA ASP A 47 10.43 19.86 7.77
C ASP A 47 9.30 19.81 6.71
N CYS A 48 9.19 18.72 5.96
CA CYS A 48 8.25 18.59 4.86
C CYS A 48 7.11 17.60 5.15
N ALA A 49 7.43 16.38 5.61
CA ALA A 49 6.42 15.35 5.78
C ALA A 49 5.50 15.63 6.98
N ILE A 50 6.05 16.08 8.12
CA ILE A 50 5.22 16.35 9.31
C ILE A 50 4.15 17.42 9.06
N PRO A 51 4.44 18.58 8.45
CA PRO A 51 3.39 19.53 8.10
C PRO A 51 2.32 18.95 7.16
N ALA A 52 2.72 18.13 6.19
CA ALA A 52 1.79 17.48 5.27
C ALA A 52 0.88 16.45 5.99
N LEU A 53 1.46 15.65 6.90
CA LEU A 53 0.72 14.68 7.70
C LEU A 53 -0.22 15.33 8.72
N ARG A 54 0.17 16.46 9.32
CA ARG A 54 -0.72 17.26 10.19
C ARG A 54 -1.92 17.77 9.40
N ARG A 55 -1.70 18.28 8.19
CA ARG A 55 -2.81 18.67 7.31
C ARG A 55 -3.72 17.51 6.96
N LEU A 56 -3.16 16.29 6.75
CA LEU A 56 -3.96 15.09 6.53
C LEU A 56 -4.86 14.81 7.76
N HIS A 57 -4.32 14.90 8.96
CA HIS A 57 -5.07 14.78 10.21
C HIS A 57 -6.19 15.82 10.32
N ASP A 58 -5.89 17.09 10.00
CA ASP A 58 -6.88 18.19 10.04
C ASP A 58 -8.04 17.97 9.06
N HIS A 59 -7.87 17.17 8.02
CA HIS A 59 -8.93 16.77 7.09
C HIS A 59 -9.66 15.48 7.50
N GLY A 60 -9.44 15.00 8.74
CA GLY A 60 -10.16 13.86 9.32
C GLY A 60 -9.57 12.49 8.99
N CYS A 61 -8.41 12.41 8.35
CA CYS A 61 -7.68 11.17 8.18
C CYS A 61 -6.75 10.96 9.37
N HIS A 62 -7.07 9.99 10.21
CA HIS A 62 -6.33 9.74 11.45
C HIS A 62 -5.33 8.59 11.35
N THR A 63 -5.40 7.82 10.28
CA THR A 63 -4.52 6.66 10.08
C THR A 63 -3.99 6.61 8.66
N LEU A 64 -2.72 6.29 8.53
CA LEU A 64 -2.03 6.07 7.27
C LEU A 64 -1.39 4.67 7.28
N VAL A 65 -1.59 3.91 6.21
CA VAL A 65 -0.86 2.66 5.97
C VAL A 65 0.35 2.97 5.10
N ASP A 66 1.54 2.84 5.68
CA ASP A 66 2.78 2.90 4.91
C ASP A 66 3.07 1.54 4.29
N ALA A 67 2.88 1.46 2.98
CA ALA A 67 3.03 0.25 2.20
C ALA A 67 4.47 0.02 1.69
N THR A 68 5.46 0.71 2.26
CA THR A 68 6.87 0.57 1.85
C THR A 68 7.46 -0.76 2.36
N PRO A 69 7.81 -1.68 1.47
CA PRO A 69 8.39 -2.98 1.85
C PRO A 69 9.91 -2.88 2.05
N MET A 70 10.51 -3.97 2.52
CA MET A 70 11.97 -4.13 2.53
C MET A 70 12.54 -4.13 1.09
N PRO A 71 13.72 -3.57 0.83
CA PRO A 71 14.61 -2.88 1.76
C PRO A 71 14.42 -1.35 1.80
N MET A 72 13.38 -0.80 1.17
CA MET A 72 13.20 0.63 0.89
C MET A 72 12.73 1.47 2.07
N ARG A 73 12.49 0.84 3.22
CA ARG A 73 11.99 1.53 4.42
C ARG A 73 13.07 2.38 5.10
N ALA A 74 12.63 3.44 5.77
CA ALA A 74 13.44 4.11 6.80
C ALA A 74 13.65 3.23 8.03
N GLU A 75 14.51 3.69 8.94
CA GLU A 75 14.62 3.08 10.26
C GLU A 75 13.31 3.18 11.05
N PRO A 76 12.96 2.17 11.85
CA PRO A 76 11.67 2.11 12.56
C PRO A 76 11.37 3.33 13.42
N TRP A 77 12.39 3.90 14.08
CA TRP A 77 12.23 5.07 14.94
C TRP A 77 11.79 6.33 14.18
N VAL A 78 12.11 6.41 12.88
CA VAL A 78 11.69 7.54 12.01
C VAL A 78 10.18 7.55 11.88
N TYR A 79 9.55 6.40 11.62
CA TYR A 79 8.09 6.29 11.56
C TYR A 79 7.43 6.60 12.89
N ALA A 80 8.03 6.16 14.01
CA ALA A 80 7.53 6.47 15.33
C ALA A 80 7.63 7.98 15.64
N MET A 81 8.68 8.65 15.17
CA MET A 81 8.82 10.11 15.24
C MET A 81 7.71 10.81 14.43
N LEU A 82 7.53 10.42 13.15
CA LEU A 82 6.51 10.99 12.28
C LEU A 82 5.10 10.83 12.87
N ALA A 83 4.78 9.64 13.38
CA ALA A 83 3.49 9.37 14.02
C ALA A 83 3.22 10.28 15.22
N ARG A 84 4.20 10.43 16.12
CA ARG A 84 4.07 11.29 17.33
C ARG A 84 3.94 12.75 16.94
N GLU A 85 4.83 13.25 16.08
CA GLU A 85 4.89 14.66 15.74
C GLU A 85 3.72 15.11 14.86
N ALA A 86 3.15 14.20 14.04
CA ALA A 86 1.99 14.48 13.20
C ALA A 86 0.64 14.14 13.87
N ASN A 87 0.65 13.50 15.04
CA ASN A 87 -0.54 12.99 15.74
C ASN A 87 -1.38 12.04 14.85
N LEU A 88 -0.70 11.09 14.17
CA LEU A 88 -1.32 10.11 13.29
C LEU A 88 -0.99 8.68 13.73
N HIS A 89 -1.90 7.76 13.50
CA HIS A 89 -1.61 6.34 13.51
C HIS A 89 -0.92 5.96 12.19
N ILE A 90 0.24 5.33 12.27
CA ILE A 90 0.95 4.79 11.12
C ILE A 90 0.98 3.27 11.26
N VAL A 91 0.40 2.57 10.29
CA VAL A 91 0.49 1.11 10.15
C VAL A 91 1.61 0.83 9.16
N LEU A 92 2.70 0.22 9.62
CA LEU A 92 3.88 -0.04 8.79
C LEU A 92 3.82 -1.43 8.17
N ALA A 93 4.21 -1.55 6.92
CA ALA A 93 4.28 -2.83 6.25
C ALA A 93 5.60 -3.57 6.54
N THR A 94 5.53 -4.91 6.62
CA THR A 94 6.64 -5.82 6.32
C THR A 94 6.42 -6.43 4.94
N GLY A 95 7.41 -7.12 4.40
CA GLY A 95 7.25 -7.83 3.13
C GLY A 95 8.30 -7.47 2.10
N PHE A 96 8.04 -7.88 0.85
CA PHE A 96 9.01 -7.78 -0.23
C PHE A 96 8.39 -7.09 -1.46
N TYR A 97 9.21 -6.29 -2.14
CA TYR A 97 8.79 -5.68 -3.39
C TYR A 97 9.05 -6.63 -4.57
N ARG A 98 8.73 -6.16 -5.77
CA ARG A 98 8.94 -6.91 -7.01
C ARG A 98 10.41 -6.97 -7.39
N GLU A 99 10.78 -7.91 -8.24
CA GLU A 99 12.07 -7.94 -8.90
C GLU A 99 12.21 -6.72 -9.85
N ALA A 100 13.46 -6.25 -10.03
CA ALA A 100 13.69 -5.04 -10.82
C ALA A 100 13.17 -5.16 -12.25
N TRP A 101 12.63 -4.07 -12.74
CA TRP A 101 12.16 -3.94 -14.11
C TRP A 101 13.30 -4.02 -15.12
N GLU A 102 12.98 -4.51 -16.30
CA GLU A 102 13.82 -4.28 -17.46
C GLU A 102 13.85 -2.79 -17.81
N ARG A 103 14.98 -2.33 -18.31
CA ARG A 103 15.34 -0.90 -18.56
C ARG A 103 14.28 -0.10 -19.33
N GLU A 104 13.52 -0.76 -20.18
CA GLU A 104 12.55 -0.14 -21.09
C GLU A 104 11.33 0.50 -20.42
N SER A 105 10.95 0.04 -19.24
CA SER A 105 9.78 0.56 -18.53
C SER A 105 10.03 1.86 -17.78
N TRP A 106 11.29 2.20 -17.50
CA TRP A 106 11.70 3.41 -16.78
C TRP A 106 11.95 4.63 -17.68
N GLU A 107 12.29 4.41 -18.94
CA GLU A 107 12.33 5.48 -19.93
C GLU A 107 10.96 6.14 -20.10
N TYR A 108 9.88 5.38 -19.86
CA TYR A 108 8.51 5.89 -19.83
C TYR A 108 8.24 6.85 -18.66
N ALA A 109 8.85 6.63 -17.49
CA ALA A 109 8.67 7.49 -16.32
C ALA A 109 9.60 8.72 -16.30
N GLY A 110 10.48 8.88 -17.29
CA GLY A 110 11.41 10.01 -17.36
C GLY A 110 12.49 10.02 -16.29
N CYS A 111 12.77 8.88 -15.65
CA CYS A 111 13.77 8.75 -14.60
C CYS A 111 14.94 7.86 -15.06
N PRO A 112 16.08 8.46 -15.50
CA PRO A 112 17.16 7.72 -16.16
C PRO A 112 18.08 6.93 -15.22
N THR A 113 17.86 6.94 -13.91
CA THR A 113 18.87 6.54 -12.93
C THR A 113 18.40 5.54 -11.87
N TYR A 114 17.31 4.82 -12.07
CA TYR A 114 16.85 3.86 -11.08
C TYR A 114 17.76 2.64 -11.01
N PRO A 115 18.33 2.32 -9.82
CA PRO A 115 19.11 1.13 -9.63
C PRO A 115 18.23 -0.12 -9.61
N HIS A 116 18.79 -1.20 -10.10
CA HIS A 116 18.16 -2.41 -10.54
C HIS A 116 17.77 -3.42 -9.41
N ARG A 117 17.59 -2.98 -8.15
CA ARG A 117 17.38 -3.93 -7.05
C ARG A 117 16.31 -3.45 -6.05
N TRP A 118 15.07 -3.68 -6.39
CA TRP A 118 13.97 -3.45 -5.46
C TRP A 118 13.60 -4.69 -4.65
N MET A 119 14.03 -5.84 -5.08
CA MET A 119 13.86 -7.08 -4.34
C MET A 119 14.94 -7.18 -3.27
N ASP A 120 14.53 -7.43 -2.05
CA ASP A 120 15.43 -7.68 -0.94
C ASP A 120 16.36 -8.88 -1.27
N PRO A 121 17.69 -8.75 -1.12
CA PRO A 121 18.64 -9.81 -1.47
C PRO A 121 18.42 -11.10 -0.68
N ARG A 122 17.79 -11.04 0.50
CA ARG A 122 17.41 -12.22 1.27
C ARG A 122 16.45 -13.12 0.52
N VAL A 123 15.59 -12.57 -0.36
CA VAL A 123 14.67 -13.37 -1.17
C VAL A 123 15.42 -14.34 -2.09
N ALA A 124 16.55 -13.92 -2.65
CA ALA A 124 17.39 -14.82 -3.44
C ALA A 124 18.11 -15.88 -2.57
N ALA A 125 18.62 -15.46 -1.41
CA ALA A 125 19.51 -16.24 -0.57
C ALA A 125 18.81 -17.25 0.37
N TRP A 126 17.59 -16.95 0.83
CA TRP A 126 16.87 -17.71 1.86
C TRP A 126 15.76 -18.55 1.25
N ASP A 127 15.34 -19.59 1.96
CA ASP A 127 14.16 -20.36 1.59
C ASP A 127 12.86 -19.67 2.04
N VAL A 128 11.71 -20.23 1.65
CA VAL A 128 10.39 -19.68 1.94
C VAL A 128 10.12 -19.61 3.45
N GLU A 129 10.55 -20.61 4.21
CA GLU A 129 10.32 -20.67 5.66
C GLU A 129 11.12 -19.58 6.38
N ALA A 130 12.41 -19.44 6.07
CA ALA A 130 13.26 -18.40 6.66
C ALA A 130 12.76 -16.97 6.32
N LEU A 131 12.26 -16.76 5.10
CA LEU A 131 11.64 -15.51 4.71
C LEU A 131 10.33 -15.25 5.48
N ALA A 132 9.50 -16.26 5.64
CA ALA A 132 8.27 -16.16 6.43
C ALA A 132 8.57 -15.90 7.91
N ASP A 133 9.59 -16.54 8.48
CA ASP A 133 10.05 -16.32 9.86
C ASP A 133 10.46 -14.85 10.07
N LEU A 134 11.18 -14.27 9.11
CA LEU A 134 11.53 -12.83 9.14
C LEU A 134 10.28 -11.94 9.19
N LEU A 135 9.30 -12.20 8.31
CA LEU A 135 8.06 -11.42 8.29
C LEU A 135 7.29 -11.55 9.61
N VAL A 136 7.19 -12.76 10.15
CA VAL A 136 6.55 -13.04 11.44
C VAL A 136 7.29 -12.33 12.58
N GLN A 137 8.63 -12.39 12.58
CA GLN A 137 9.45 -11.70 13.57
C GLN A 137 9.17 -10.19 13.59
N GLU A 138 9.09 -9.54 12.42
CA GLU A 138 8.77 -8.11 12.33
C GLU A 138 7.36 -7.77 12.83
N CYS A 139 6.42 -8.69 12.68
CA CYS A 139 5.06 -8.52 13.17
C CYS A 139 4.93 -8.77 14.69
N GLU A 140 5.74 -9.66 15.27
CA GLU A 140 5.58 -10.12 16.65
C GLU A 140 6.61 -9.52 17.62
N GLN A 141 7.85 -9.40 17.16
CA GLN A 141 8.98 -9.05 18.03
C GLN A 141 9.54 -7.66 17.73
N GLY A 142 9.24 -7.11 16.54
CA GLY A 142 9.70 -5.80 16.11
C GLY A 142 10.70 -5.83 14.96
N ILE A 143 10.74 -4.71 14.25
CA ILE A 143 11.56 -4.52 13.06
C ILE A 143 12.98 -4.19 13.50
N ARG A 144 13.97 -4.98 13.05
CA ARG A 144 15.39 -4.74 13.29
C ARG A 144 15.74 -4.56 14.79
N GLY A 145 15.07 -5.32 15.66
CA GLY A 145 15.32 -5.28 17.11
C GLY A 145 14.74 -4.05 17.83
N SER A 146 13.90 -3.27 17.17
CA SER A 146 13.13 -2.18 17.79
C SER A 146 11.79 -2.67 18.34
N ASP A 147 11.10 -1.82 19.10
CA ASP A 147 9.72 -2.08 19.56
C ASP A 147 8.67 -1.80 18.48
N VAL A 148 9.06 -1.23 17.33
CA VAL A 148 8.15 -0.95 16.21
C VAL A 148 7.83 -2.24 15.48
N ARG A 149 6.55 -2.57 15.37
CA ARG A 149 6.07 -3.79 14.73
C ARG A 149 5.28 -3.48 13.46
N ALA A 150 5.36 -4.40 12.48
CA ALA A 150 4.54 -4.31 11.29
C ALA A 150 3.08 -4.66 11.58
N GLY A 151 2.16 -3.97 10.92
CA GLY A 151 0.71 -4.18 11.04
C GLY A 151 0.05 -4.72 9.76
N ILE A 152 0.82 -4.87 8.68
CA ILE A 152 0.34 -5.39 7.39
C ILE A 152 1.52 -6.00 6.61
N ILE A 153 1.23 -6.94 5.70
CA ILE A 153 2.24 -7.57 4.83
C ILE A 153 2.11 -6.98 3.43
N LYS A 154 3.20 -6.48 2.84
CA LYS A 154 3.25 -5.94 1.47
C LYS A 154 3.97 -6.90 0.54
N LEU A 155 3.35 -7.23 -0.58
CA LEU A 155 3.93 -8.01 -1.68
C LEU A 155 3.76 -7.25 -3.00
N ALA A 156 4.57 -7.61 -3.99
CA ALA A 156 4.49 -6.99 -5.31
C ALA A 156 4.92 -7.95 -6.41
N SER A 157 4.29 -7.85 -7.58
CA SER A 157 4.74 -8.52 -8.80
C SER A 157 4.74 -7.55 -9.98
N THR A 158 5.61 -7.82 -10.94
CA THR A 158 5.78 -6.96 -12.13
C THR A 158 4.77 -7.29 -13.22
N ARG A 159 4.49 -8.58 -13.43
CA ARG A 159 3.64 -9.07 -14.53
C ARG A 159 2.68 -10.17 -14.04
N THR A 160 1.79 -10.60 -14.91
CA THR A 160 0.93 -11.77 -14.65
C THR A 160 1.75 -13.04 -14.44
N ALA A 161 2.84 -13.23 -15.20
CA ALA A 161 3.81 -14.29 -14.96
C ALA A 161 4.83 -13.82 -13.93
N PHE A 162 4.87 -14.49 -12.79
CA PHE A 162 5.83 -14.20 -11.72
C PHE A 162 7.24 -14.62 -12.10
N THR A 163 8.22 -13.87 -11.63
CA THR A 163 9.58 -14.38 -11.58
C THR A 163 9.72 -15.41 -10.45
N PRO A 164 10.74 -16.28 -10.48
CA PRO A 164 10.96 -17.23 -9.38
C PRO A 164 11.13 -16.56 -8.00
N LEU A 165 11.70 -15.35 -7.95
CA LEU A 165 11.88 -14.61 -6.70
C LEU A 165 10.56 -13.99 -6.22
N GLU A 166 9.77 -13.44 -7.12
CA GLU A 166 8.42 -12.92 -6.80
C GLU A 166 7.53 -14.07 -6.29
N GLU A 167 7.54 -15.23 -6.96
CA GLU A 167 6.81 -16.41 -6.51
C GLU A 167 7.22 -16.82 -5.09
N LYS A 168 8.53 -16.86 -4.82
CA LYS A 168 9.06 -17.17 -3.49
C LYS A 168 8.59 -16.16 -2.44
N ALA A 169 8.64 -14.87 -2.73
CA ALA A 169 8.18 -13.80 -1.86
C ALA A 169 6.68 -13.92 -1.54
N PHE A 170 5.85 -14.23 -2.54
CA PHE A 170 4.40 -14.44 -2.35
C PHE A 170 4.12 -15.67 -1.46
N ARG A 171 4.83 -16.78 -1.66
CA ARG A 171 4.71 -17.98 -0.80
C ARG A 171 5.10 -17.70 0.65
N ALA A 172 6.17 -16.94 0.86
CA ALA A 172 6.60 -16.50 2.20
C ALA A 172 5.57 -15.58 2.86
N GLY A 173 5.01 -14.64 2.10
CA GLY A 173 3.94 -13.74 2.57
C GLY A 173 2.66 -14.49 2.94
N ALA A 174 2.24 -15.47 2.14
CA ALA A 174 1.09 -16.33 2.45
C ALA A 174 1.30 -17.11 3.75
N LEU A 175 2.49 -17.67 3.93
CA LEU A 175 2.84 -18.40 5.15
C LEU A 175 2.86 -17.46 6.37
N ALA A 176 3.42 -16.26 6.24
CA ALA A 176 3.41 -15.25 7.29
C ALA A 176 1.97 -14.78 7.63
N GLN A 177 1.10 -14.58 6.62
CA GLN A 177 -0.32 -14.28 6.85
C GLN A 177 -0.99 -15.34 7.73
N ARG A 178 -0.83 -16.61 7.41
CA ARG A 178 -1.40 -17.73 8.18
C ARG A 178 -0.93 -17.76 9.63
N ARG A 179 0.33 -17.36 9.88
CA ARG A 179 0.92 -17.39 11.22
C ARG A 179 0.55 -16.17 12.05
N THR A 180 0.36 -15.00 11.41
CA THR A 180 0.13 -13.73 12.09
C THR A 180 -1.32 -13.28 12.09
N GLY A 181 -2.15 -13.78 11.18
CA GLY A 181 -3.52 -13.29 10.95
C GLY A 181 -3.59 -11.89 10.34
N LEU A 182 -2.47 -11.30 9.89
CA LEU A 182 -2.47 -9.98 9.26
C LEU A 182 -2.99 -10.02 7.82
N CYS A 183 -3.45 -8.87 7.31
CA CYS A 183 -3.75 -8.73 5.89
C CYS A 183 -2.47 -8.68 5.06
N ILE A 184 -2.57 -9.22 3.83
CA ILE A 184 -1.63 -8.94 2.75
C ILE A 184 -2.20 -7.80 1.91
N THR A 185 -1.40 -6.77 1.62
CA THR A 185 -1.67 -5.81 0.53
C THR A 185 -0.70 -6.06 -0.61
N THR A 186 -1.17 -5.99 -1.86
CA THR A 186 -0.32 -6.26 -3.01
C THR A 186 -0.14 -5.03 -3.91
N HIS A 187 0.90 -5.06 -4.74
CA HIS A 187 1.05 -4.19 -5.88
C HIS A 187 0.75 -5.00 -7.14
N VAL A 188 -0.38 -4.71 -7.77
CA VAL A 188 -0.69 -5.17 -9.13
C VAL A 188 -0.21 -4.09 -10.07
N GLU A 189 0.74 -4.38 -10.95
CA GLU A 189 1.35 -3.35 -11.79
C GLU A 189 0.33 -2.70 -12.75
N PRO A 190 0.03 -1.41 -12.61
CA PRO A 190 -1.01 -0.74 -13.39
C PRO A 190 -0.51 -0.13 -14.71
N GLY A 191 0.82 0.00 -14.88
CA GLY A 191 1.43 0.78 -15.96
C GLY A 191 1.89 -0.01 -17.16
N LEU A 192 1.69 -1.34 -17.19
CA LEU A 192 2.12 -2.21 -18.29
C LEU A 192 0.96 -2.66 -19.16
N GLU A 193 1.28 -2.97 -20.42
CA GLU A 193 0.36 -3.64 -21.35
C GLU A 193 0.94 -5.01 -21.76
N PRO A 194 0.16 -6.10 -21.68
CA PRO A 194 -1.14 -6.16 -21.01
C PRO A 194 -1.03 -5.88 -19.50
N LEU A 195 -2.13 -5.45 -18.88
CA LEU A 195 -2.19 -5.24 -17.43
C LEU A 195 -1.80 -6.52 -16.69
N ALA A 196 -1.06 -6.39 -15.59
CA ALA A 196 -0.79 -7.52 -14.70
C ALA A 196 -2.10 -8.01 -14.06
N SER A 197 -2.30 -9.33 -13.97
CA SER A 197 -3.57 -9.87 -13.47
C SER A 197 -3.63 -9.93 -11.94
N PRO A 198 -4.61 -9.28 -11.29
CA PRO A 198 -4.86 -9.45 -9.86
C PRO A 198 -5.34 -10.88 -9.54
N VAL A 199 -5.99 -11.57 -10.48
CA VAL A 199 -6.42 -12.96 -10.33
C VAL A 199 -5.21 -13.87 -10.17
N ALA A 200 -4.15 -13.68 -10.97
CA ALA A 200 -2.92 -14.48 -10.87
C ALA A 200 -2.22 -14.31 -9.50
N GLN A 201 -2.21 -13.08 -8.95
CA GLN A 201 -1.69 -12.87 -7.60
C GLN A 201 -2.51 -13.63 -6.54
N LEU A 202 -3.82 -13.59 -6.64
CA LEU A 202 -4.71 -14.28 -5.72
C LEU A 202 -4.59 -15.80 -5.85
N ASP A 203 -4.47 -16.33 -7.08
CA ASP A 203 -4.25 -17.75 -7.35
C ASP A 203 -2.99 -18.27 -6.64
N LEU A 204 -1.88 -17.52 -6.76
CA LEU A 204 -0.62 -17.90 -6.12
C LEU A 204 -0.71 -17.86 -4.60
N LEU A 205 -1.36 -16.82 -4.04
CA LEU A 205 -1.55 -16.69 -2.60
C LEU A 205 -2.42 -17.81 -2.03
N GLU A 206 -3.55 -18.13 -2.68
CA GLU A 206 -4.41 -19.25 -2.25
C GLU A 206 -3.72 -20.61 -2.39
N ALA A 207 -3.00 -20.84 -3.49
CA ALA A 207 -2.22 -22.05 -3.67
C ALA A 207 -1.13 -22.22 -2.60
N ALA A 208 -0.64 -21.11 -2.02
CA ALA A 208 0.26 -21.10 -0.88
C ALA A 208 -0.47 -21.13 0.48
N GLY A 209 -1.81 -21.21 0.48
CA GLY A 209 -2.65 -21.34 1.67
C GLY A 209 -3.03 -20.04 2.35
N ALA A 210 -2.92 -18.89 1.68
CA ALA A 210 -3.44 -17.63 2.22
C ALA A 210 -4.96 -17.62 2.26
N ASP A 211 -5.53 -16.91 3.24
CA ASP A 211 -6.95 -16.58 3.27
C ASP A 211 -7.23 -15.38 2.35
N PRO A 212 -7.99 -15.56 1.25
CA PRO A 212 -8.29 -14.47 0.32
C PRO A 212 -9.09 -13.34 0.97
N SER A 213 -9.86 -13.59 2.02
CA SER A 213 -10.60 -12.54 2.73
C SER A 213 -9.69 -11.56 3.48
N ARG A 214 -8.41 -11.92 3.59
CA ARG A 214 -7.33 -11.13 4.20
C ARG A 214 -6.32 -10.64 3.15
N VAL A 215 -6.71 -10.59 1.88
CA VAL A 215 -5.90 -10.06 0.76
C VAL A 215 -6.55 -8.78 0.23
N ILE A 216 -5.74 -7.75 0.06
CA ILE A 216 -6.10 -6.44 -0.50
C ILE A 216 -5.28 -6.25 -1.77
N LEU A 217 -5.92 -6.35 -2.92
CA LEU A 217 -5.28 -6.17 -4.22
C LEU A 217 -5.16 -4.68 -4.54
N GLY A 218 -3.94 -4.16 -4.60
CA GLY A 218 -3.66 -2.74 -4.83
C GLY A 218 -3.51 -2.38 -6.30
N HIS A 219 -3.66 -1.10 -6.63
CA HIS A 219 -3.54 -0.52 -7.97
C HIS A 219 -4.53 -1.08 -9.01
N VAL A 220 -5.73 -1.45 -8.57
CA VAL A 220 -6.74 -2.10 -9.44
C VAL A 220 -7.66 -1.13 -10.17
N GLN A 221 -7.42 0.18 -10.09
CA GLN A 221 -8.27 1.16 -10.79
C GLN A 221 -8.37 0.95 -12.31
N PRO A 222 -7.31 0.57 -13.07
CA PRO A 222 -7.45 0.25 -14.48
C PRO A 222 -8.32 -0.99 -14.72
N HIS A 223 -8.26 -1.97 -13.82
CA HIS A 223 -9.04 -3.20 -13.92
C HIS A 223 -10.53 -2.94 -13.68
N LEU A 224 -10.88 -2.01 -12.76
CA LEU A 224 -12.28 -1.59 -12.54
C LEU A 224 -12.95 -1.12 -13.82
N VAL A 225 -12.20 -0.42 -14.66
CA VAL A 225 -12.71 0.18 -15.91
C VAL A 225 -12.59 -0.78 -17.09
N ARG A 226 -11.44 -1.47 -17.22
CA ARG A 226 -11.07 -2.21 -18.43
C ARG A 226 -11.30 -3.72 -18.33
N LEU A 227 -11.17 -4.29 -17.15
CA LEU A 227 -11.23 -5.74 -16.89
C LEU A 227 -12.16 -6.06 -15.69
N PRO A 228 -13.42 -5.58 -15.67
CA PRO A 228 -14.31 -5.75 -14.51
C PRO A 228 -14.60 -7.23 -14.19
N GLY A 229 -14.42 -8.13 -15.14
CA GLY A 229 -14.56 -9.57 -14.94
C GLY A 229 -13.47 -10.15 -14.02
N GLU A 230 -12.22 -9.69 -14.14
CA GLU A 230 -11.14 -10.10 -13.22
C GLU A 230 -11.37 -9.55 -11.80
N VAL A 231 -11.80 -8.29 -11.72
CA VAL A 231 -12.19 -7.69 -10.44
C VAL A 231 -13.27 -8.51 -9.76
N ARG A 232 -14.30 -8.90 -10.49
CA ARG A 232 -15.39 -9.72 -9.97
C ARG A 232 -14.91 -11.07 -9.46
N GLN A 233 -14.04 -11.76 -10.20
CA GLN A 233 -13.47 -13.03 -9.77
C GLN A 233 -12.72 -12.91 -8.44
N CYS A 234 -11.95 -11.83 -8.23
CA CYS A 234 -11.26 -11.59 -6.97
C CYS A 234 -12.24 -11.34 -5.81
N LEU A 235 -13.27 -10.53 -6.03
CA LEU A 235 -14.28 -10.19 -5.03
C LEU A 235 -15.13 -11.40 -4.63
N ASP A 236 -15.54 -12.25 -5.58
CA ASP A 236 -16.30 -13.48 -5.33
C ASP A 236 -15.52 -14.48 -4.45
N ARG A 237 -14.18 -14.43 -4.48
CA ARG A 237 -13.27 -15.22 -3.64
C ARG A 237 -13.05 -14.60 -2.26
N GLY A 238 -13.57 -13.40 -2.02
CA GLY A 238 -13.49 -12.71 -0.74
C GLY A 238 -12.41 -11.65 -0.65
N ALA A 239 -11.55 -11.45 -1.66
CA ALA A 239 -10.51 -10.43 -1.65
C ALA A 239 -11.11 -9.01 -1.57
N SER A 240 -10.31 -8.07 -1.08
CA SER A 240 -10.60 -6.65 -1.08
C SER A 240 -9.73 -5.93 -2.10
N LEU A 241 -10.10 -4.71 -2.44
CA LEU A 241 -9.43 -3.88 -3.43
C LEU A 241 -8.91 -2.60 -2.80
N CYS A 242 -7.72 -2.15 -3.20
CA CYS A 242 -7.24 -0.81 -2.91
C CYS A 242 -7.07 -0.03 -4.23
N ILE A 243 -7.85 1.02 -4.36
CA ILE A 243 -7.82 1.93 -5.50
C ILE A 243 -6.80 3.02 -5.17
N THR A 244 -5.81 3.23 -6.05
CA THR A 244 -4.67 4.13 -5.83
C THR A 244 -4.33 4.93 -7.08
N ASN A 245 -3.22 5.67 -7.08
CA ASN A 245 -2.72 6.41 -8.27
C ASN A 245 -3.76 7.35 -8.91
N LEU A 246 -4.66 7.90 -8.10
CA LEU A 246 -5.80 8.69 -8.56
C LEU A 246 -5.38 10.04 -9.14
N GLN A 247 -4.23 10.54 -8.76
CA GLN A 247 -3.67 11.80 -9.20
C GLN A 247 -3.10 11.74 -10.63
N ALA A 248 -2.63 10.57 -11.05
CA ALA A 248 -2.00 10.35 -12.35
C ALA A 248 -2.97 10.51 -13.53
N GLU A 249 -4.24 10.31 -13.25
CA GLU A 249 -5.25 10.12 -14.28
C GLU A 249 -6.34 11.19 -14.27
N GLY A 250 -6.06 12.34 -13.67
CA GLY A 250 -6.98 13.41 -13.34
C GLY A 250 -7.76 14.04 -14.48
N ASN A 251 -8.25 13.24 -15.43
CA ASN A 251 -9.27 13.68 -16.36
C ASN A 251 -10.64 13.20 -15.85
N ASP A 252 -11.61 14.07 -15.92
CA ASP A 252 -12.97 13.87 -15.44
C ASP A 252 -13.65 12.62 -16.05
N SER A 253 -13.34 12.27 -17.28
CA SER A 253 -13.95 11.11 -17.95
C SER A 253 -13.47 9.79 -17.33
N TYR A 254 -12.19 9.69 -17.00
CA TYR A 254 -11.64 8.52 -16.35
C TYR A 254 -12.14 8.43 -14.89
N TRP A 255 -12.09 9.52 -14.13
CA TRP A 255 -12.60 9.54 -12.76
C TRP A 255 -14.09 9.20 -12.69
N ARG A 256 -14.89 9.69 -13.63
CA ARG A 256 -16.29 9.31 -13.74
C ARG A 256 -16.44 7.80 -13.98
N ALA A 257 -15.66 7.23 -14.90
CA ALA A 257 -15.69 5.79 -15.15
C ALA A 257 -15.29 4.96 -13.91
N VAL A 258 -14.32 5.43 -13.13
CA VAL A 258 -13.92 4.79 -11.86
C VAL A 258 -15.06 4.89 -10.83
N VAL A 259 -15.68 6.06 -10.65
CA VAL A 259 -16.82 6.24 -9.73
C VAL A 259 -18.00 5.36 -10.15
N ASP A 260 -18.32 5.32 -11.44
CA ASP A 260 -19.39 4.45 -11.95
C ASP A 260 -19.10 2.97 -11.70
N ALA A 261 -17.83 2.55 -11.79
CA ALA A 261 -17.42 1.19 -11.46
C ALA A 261 -17.56 0.91 -9.95
N ILE A 262 -17.12 1.83 -9.10
CA ILE A 262 -17.28 1.74 -7.62
C ILE A 262 -18.76 1.59 -7.27
N ARG A 263 -19.64 2.42 -7.82
CA ARG A 263 -21.07 2.37 -7.54
C ARG A 263 -21.70 1.06 -7.99
N ARG A 264 -21.33 0.54 -9.17
CA ARG A 264 -21.75 -0.82 -9.58
C ARG A 264 -21.33 -1.90 -8.60
N LEU A 265 -20.16 -1.76 -7.96
CA LEU A 265 -19.73 -2.70 -6.92
C LEU A 265 -20.56 -2.56 -5.63
N PHE A 266 -20.95 -1.35 -5.23
CA PHE A 266 -21.89 -1.14 -4.13
C PHE A 266 -23.26 -1.77 -4.44
N ASP A 267 -23.80 -1.53 -5.63
CA ASP A 267 -25.09 -2.12 -6.08
C ASP A 267 -25.03 -3.66 -6.12
N ALA A 268 -23.87 -4.21 -6.41
CA ALA A 268 -23.63 -5.65 -6.43
C ALA A 268 -23.31 -6.26 -5.03
N GLY A 269 -23.30 -5.44 -3.96
CA GLY A 269 -23.06 -5.90 -2.59
C GLY A 269 -21.59 -6.00 -2.19
N PHE A 270 -20.65 -5.44 -2.95
CA PHE A 270 -19.20 -5.49 -2.66
C PHE A 270 -18.64 -4.18 -2.07
N GLY A 271 -19.50 -3.26 -1.64
CA GLY A 271 -19.05 -1.99 -1.05
C GLY A 271 -18.15 -2.15 0.18
N ASP A 272 -18.28 -3.26 0.92
CA ASP A 272 -17.46 -3.61 2.07
C ASP A 272 -16.04 -4.11 1.71
N ARG A 273 -15.72 -4.25 0.41
CA ARG A 273 -14.44 -4.76 -0.10
C ARG A 273 -13.52 -3.69 -0.70
N LEU A 274 -13.92 -2.42 -0.62
CA LEU A 274 -13.20 -1.33 -1.28
C LEU A 274 -12.41 -0.52 -0.26
N THR A 275 -11.20 -0.12 -0.61
CA THR A 275 -10.35 0.82 0.14
C THR A 275 -9.67 1.79 -0.81
N LEU A 276 -9.16 2.91 -0.30
CA LEU A 276 -8.47 3.95 -1.06
C LEU A 276 -7.10 4.29 -0.49
N GLY A 277 -6.20 4.70 -1.36
CA GLY A 277 -4.93 5.35 -1.07
C GLY A 277 -4.51 6.20 -2.26
N LEU A 278 -3.48 7.01 -2.12
CA LEU A 278 -2.95 7.82 -3.21
C LEU A 278 -1.69 7.24 -3.83
N ASP A 279 -1.00 6.35 -3.11
CA ASP A 279 0.35 5.89 -3.48
C ASP A 279 1.34 7.06 -3.52
N TRP A 280 1.19 7.99 -2.58
CA TRP A 280 2.08 9.12 -2.47
C TRP A 280 3.38 8.72 -1.80
N ALA A 281 4.50 9.18 -2.32
CA ALA A 281 5.82 8.84 -1.81
C ALA A 281 6.63 10.07 -1.43
N PHE A 282 7.38 9.96 -0.34
CA PHE A 282 8.49 10.83 -0.02
C PHE A 282 9.78 10.12 -0.46
N ASP A 283 10.32 10.54 -1.59
CA ASP A 283 11.45 9.89 -2.25
C ASP A 283 12.78 10.61 -1.95
N ASN A 284 13.86 9.84 -1.80
CA ASN A 284 15.19 10.38 -1.57
C ASN A 284 15.91 10.85 -2.85
N VAL A 285 15.40 10.54 -4.03
CA VAL A 285 16.08 10.81 -5.32
C VAL A 285 15.69 12.14 -5.93
N THR A 286 14.43 12.40 -5.96
CA THR A 286 13.84 13.49 -6.74
C THR A 286 13.34 14.64 -5.87
N GLY A 287 13.58 14.56 -4.56
CA GLY A 287 13.21 15.58 -3.57
C GLY A 287 11.94 15.26 -2.80
N PRO A 288 11.50 16.16 -1.93
CA PRO A 288 10.33 15.92 -1.12
C PRO A 288 9.12 15.79 -2.02
N PHE A 289 8.43 14.67 -1.89
CA PHE A 289 7.18 14.37 -2.58
C PHE A 289 7.31 14.12 -4.08
N VAL A 290 7.91 12.98 -4.40
CA VAL A 290 7.80 12.42 -5.74
C VAL A 290 7.09 11.10 -5.68
N SER A 291 5.91 11.10 -6.22
CA SER A 291 5.48 9.90 -6.92
C SER A 291 5.41 10.17 -8.40
N CYS A 292 5.26 11.41 -8.81
CA CYS A 292 5.23 11.78 -10.23
C CYS A 292 5.46 13.28 -10.32
N SER A 293 6.37 13.73 -11.15
CA SER A 293 6.72 15.14 -11.42
C SER A 293 5.52 16.03 -11.85
N TRP A 294 4.32 15.50 -11.91
CA TRP A 294 3.05 16.10 -12.35
C TRP A 294 2.01 16.17 -11.25
N MET A 295 2.32 15.71 -10.01
CA MET A 295 1.34 15.79 -8.94
C MET A 295 1.18 17.20 -8.38
N PRO A 296 -0.07 17.71 -8.33
CA PRO A 296 -0.32 18.97 -7.67
C PRO A 296 -0.14 18.82 -6.15
N LEU A 297 0.47 19.82 -5.53
CA LEU A 297 0.44 19.99 -4.08
C LEU A 297 -0.99 20.33 -3.64
N PRO A 298 -1.42 19.88 -2.45
CA PRO A 298 -0.66 19.35 -1.32
C PRO A 298 -0.61 17.82 -1.27
N PRO A 299 0.54 17.24 -0.85
CA PRO A 299 0.70 15.79 -0.69
C PRO A 299 -0.19 15.22 0.40
N TYR A 300 -0.49 13.92 0.33
CA TYR A 300 -1.36 13.13 1.20
C TYR A 300 -2.80 13.64 1.35
N VAL A 301 -3.04 14.94 1.47
CA VAL A 301 -4.40 15.50 1.59
C VAL A 301 -5.15 15.57 0.25
N TYR A 302 -4.47 15.33 -0.88
CA TYR A 302 -5.06 15.43 -2.22
C TYR A 302 -6.33 14.57 -2.37
N LEU A 303 -6.36 13.40 -1.74
CA LEU A 303 -7.55 12.56 -1.67
C LEU A 303 -8.76 13.32 -1.13
N PHE A 304 -8.58 14.05 -0.03
CA PHE A 304 -9.65 14.73 0.70
C PHE A 304 -10.02 16.09 0.09
N THR A 305 -9.05 16.76 -0.51
CA THR A 305 -9.26 18.13 -1.03
C THR A 305 -9.62 18.18 -2.51
N HIS A 306 -9.29 17.17 -3.28
CA HIS A 306 -9.51 17.15 -4.73
C HIS A 306 -10.28 15.91 -5.21
N VAL A 307 -9.83 14.70 -4.86
CA VAL A 307 -10.42 13.47 -5.38
C VAL A 307 -11.85 13.27 -4.86
N LEU A 308 -12.02 13.22 -3.55
CA LEU A 308 -13.32 12.94 -2.95
C LEU A 308 -14.36 14.02 -3.25
N PRO A 309 -14.07 15.34 -3.19
CA PRO A 309 -15.03 16.36 -3.63
C PRO A 309 -15.49 16.13 -5.07
N ARG A 310 -14.56 15.87 -5.98
CA ARG A 310 -14.90 15.64 -7.39
C ARG A 310 -15.67 14.34 -7.61
N TRP A 311 -15.33 13.28 -6.89
CA TRP A 311 -16.05 12.02 -6.96
C TRP A 311 -17.46 12.10 -6.41
N LYS A 312 -17.70 12.94 -5.39
CA LYS A 312 -19.06 13.26 -4.91
C LYS A 312 -19.89 13.97 -5.97
N GLU A 313 -19.30 14.89 -6.74
CA GLU A 313 -19.98 15.51 -7.89
C GLU A 313 -20.34 14.47 -8.98
N PHE A 314 -19.59 13.36 -9.07
CA PHE A 314 -19.89 12.23 -9.96
C PHE A 314 -20.86 11.21 -9.34
N GLY A 315 -21.33 11.45 -8.13
CA GLY A 315 -22.39 10.68 -7.49
C GLY A 315 -21.95 9.71 -6.40
N LEU A 316 -20.67 9.74 -5.97
CA LEU A 316 -20.24 9.00 -4.77
C LEU A 316 -20.84 9.67 -3.53
N THR A 317 -21.52 8.91 -2.69
CA THR A 317 -22.19 9.42 -1.48
C THR A 317 -21.25 9.49 -0.28
N ASP A 318 -21.60 10.30 0.74
CA ASP A 318 -20.85 10.37 2.00
C ASP A 318 -20.86 9.03 2.75
N GLU A 319 -21.94 8.27 2.64
CA GLU A 319 -22.05 6.94 3.24
C GLU A 319 -21.09 5.94 2.57
N GLU A 320 -20.99 5.94 1.24
CA GLU A 320 -20.04 5.13 0.48
C GLU A 320 -18.59 5.52 0.82
N VAL A 321 -18.31 6.83 0.92
CA VAL A 321 -16.98 7.32 1.37
C VAL A 321 -16.67 6.83 2.77
N THR A 322 -17.60 6.91 3.70
CA THR A 322 -17.44 6.41 5.07
C THR A 322 -17.21 4.90 5.09
N GLN A 323 -17.95 4.16 4.26
CA GLN A 323 -17.72 2.72 4.13
C GLN A 323 -16.30 2.41 3.68
N ILE A 324 -15.81 3.09 2.65
CA ILE A 324 -14.50 2.85 2.04
C ILE A 324 -13.35 3.27 2.96
N LEU A 325 -13.43 4.44 3.58
CA LEU A 325 -12.30 5.03 4.32
C LEU A 325 -12.30 4.69 5.82
N VAL A 326 -13.43 4.30 6.39
CA VAL A 326 -13.53 4.09 7.84
C VAL A 326 -13.86 2.63 8.15
N ARG A 327 -14.99 2.13 7.67
CA ARG A 327 -15.49 0.82 8.09
C ARG A 327 -14.68 -0.34 7.50
N ASN A 328 -14.32 -0.24 6.23
CA ASN A 328 -13.57 -1.30 5.57
C ASN A 328 -12.14 -1.44 6.14
N PRO A 329 -11.36 -0.37 6.32
CA PRO A 329 -10.07 -0.46 7.02
C PRO A 329 -10.18 -1.00 8.44
N ALA A 330 -11.19 -0.54 9.22
CA ALA A 330 -11.42 -1.00 10.58
C ALA A 330 -11.78 -2.51 10.66
N ARG A 331 -12.33 -3.09 9.59
CA ARG A 331 -12.57 -4.53 9.45
C ARG A 331 -11.33 -5.30 8.99
N LEU A 332 -10.55 -4.71 8.07
CA LEU A 332 -9.44 -5.39 7.39
C LEU A 332 -8.14 -5.39 8.20
N LEU A 333 -7.78 -4.27 8.84
CA LEU A 333 -6.49 -4.11 9.51
C LEU A 333 -6.32 -4.91 10.80
N PRO A 334 -7.36 -5.17 11.63
CA PRO A 334 -7.18 -6.00 12.80
C PRO A 334 -6.71 -7.41 12.47
N ARG A 335 -5.91 -8.00 13.38
CA ARG A 335 -5.56 -9.43 13.33
C ARG A 335 -6.79 -10.31 13.60
N VAL A 336 -6.83 -11.48 13.01
CA VAL A 336 -7.83 -12.53 13.24
C VAL A 336 -7.20 -13.76 13.85
#